data_eead3768c66049d867fa75ec6f114042
#
_entry.id   eead3768c66049d867fa75ec6f114042
#
_cell.length_a   1.000
_cell.length_b   1.000
_cell.length_c   1.000
_cell.angle_alpha   90.00
_cell.angle_beta   90.00
_cell.angle_gamma   90.00
#
_symmetry.space_group_name_H-M   'P 1'
#
loop_
_entity.id
_entity.type
_entity.pdbx_description
1 polymer ?
#
loop_
_entity_poly.entity_id
_entity_poly.type
_entity_poly.pdbx_seq_one_letter_code
_entity_poly.pdbx_strand_id
1 'polypeptide(L)'
;AASGSLRQKNPEDTKKIPLNFIAYTFGFQNGLKVENQYDYLKKLKQWGFKINPLNKLISGVKNLINNYNEIEKKRADLDFDIDGIVYKVNDFGLQKRLGNVANAPRWAVAHKFSSNKAVSQIKDIEIQIGRTGALTPVAKIKPINIGGVQVSNATLHNEDEIIRKDIRIGDTVTVERAGDVIPHVVSVDILKRKNTSKKFIFPKKCPCGYETIKEFNKTTKKFDAVRRCPDRGFECNRIAKEKLKHFVSKEAFNIDGFGKKIVEKFWELNLIKLPQDIFKLDYDRIEKLDGWGKLSAENLRYSVDEKKQISLERFIYSLGIRHIG
;
A
#
# COMPACT_ATOMS: atom_id res chain seq x y z
N ALA A 1 12.02 1.88 -8.61
CA ALA A 1 11.64 0.51 -8.68
C ALA A 1 11.29 0.08 -10.11
N ALA A 2 11.44 -1.21 -10.42
CA ALA A 2 11.32 -1.77 -11.76
C ALA A 2 10.02 -1.41 -12.50
N SER A 3 8.89 -1.36 -11.81
CA SER A 3 7.58 -1.01 -12.41
C SER A 3 7.55 0.39 -13.04
N GLY A 4 8.18 1.38 -12.41
CA GLY A 4 8.32 2.72 -12.97
C GLY A 4 9.29 2.74 -14.16
N SER A 5 10.37 1.98 -14.07
CA SER A 5 11.37 1.86 -15.12
C SER A 5 10.84 1.18 -16.38
N LEU A 6 9.93 0.20 -16.24
CA LEU A 6 9.27 -0.47 -17.36
C LEU A 6 8.21 0.41 -18.07
N ARG A 7 7.72 1.47 -17.42
CA ARG A 7 6.68 2.37 -17.94
C ARG A 7 7.21 3.70 -18.43
N GLN A 8 8.47 3.74 -18.86
CA GLN A 8 9.03 4.94 -19.51
C GLN A 8 8.31 5.23 -20.83
N LYS A 9 8.10 6.51 -21.14
CA LYS A 9 7.49 6.93 -22.40
C LYS A 9 8.37 6.56 -23.60
N ASN A 10 9.69 6.63 -23.44
CA ASN A 10 10.66 6.25 -24.45
C ASN A 10 11.30 4.90 -24.09
N PRO A 11 11.17 3.84 -24.92
CA PRO A 11 11.77 2.53 -24.68
C PRO A 11 13.31 2.55 -24.54
N GLU A 12 13.99 3.48 -25.20
CA GLU A 12 15.44 3.64 -25.11
C GLU A 12 15.91 4.03 -23.70
N ASP A 13 15.06 4.72 -22.92
CA ASP A 13 15.37 5.03 -21.53
C ASP A 13 15.24 3.79 -20.63
N THR A 14 14.27 2.91 -20.91
CA THR A 14 14.18 1.59 -20.25
C THR A 14 15.39 0.71 -20.56
N LYS A 15 15.88 0.72 -21.79
CA LYS A 15 17.05 -0.07 -22.23
C LYS A 15 18.32 0.27 -21.47
N LYS A 16 18.48 1.52 -21.02
CA LYS A 16 19.64 1.96 -20.22
C LYS A 16 19.61 1.45 -18.78
N ILE A 17 18.47 0.91 -18.31
CA ILE A 17 18.28 0.48 -16.94
C ILE A 17 18.55 -1.03 -16.85
N PRO A 18 19.49 -1.48 -16.00
CA PRO A 18 19.87 -2.90 -15.89
C PRO A 18 18.81 -3.72 -15.16
N LEU A 19 17.64 -3.89 -15.79
CA LEU A 19 16.56 -4.69 -15.24
C LEU A 19 16.86 -6.18 -15.35
N ASN A 20 16.57 -6.91 -14.27
CA ASN A 20 16.63 -8.36 -14.23
C ASN A 20 15.23 -8.95 -14.05
N PHE A 21 14.93 -10.01 -14.79
CA PHE A 21 13.72 -10.79 -14.65
C PHE A 21 14.03 -12.11 -13.94
N ILE A 22 13.35 -12.38 -12.82
CA ILE A 22 13.50 -13.62 -12.07
C ILE A 22 12.15 -14.36 -12.09
N ALA A 23 12.13 -15.54 -12.71
CA ALA A 23 10.95 -16.41 -12.75
C ALA A 23 10.83 -17.23 -11.45
N TYR A 24 9.62 -17.35 -10.88
CA TYR A 24 9.42 -18.06 -9.61
C TYR A 24 8.16 -18.92 -9.56
N THR A 25 7.22 -18.72 -10.47
CA THR A 25 5.97 -19.50 -10.57
C THR A 25 5.37 -19.40 -11.96
N PHE A 26 4.30 -20.14 -12.19
CA PHE A 26 3.50 -20.07 -13.41
C PHE A 26 2.10 -19.47 -13.11
N GLY A 27 1.50 -18.87 -14.11
CA GLY A 27 0.09 -18.52 -14.10
C GLY A 27 -0.73 -19.68 -14.64
N PHE A 28 -0.96 -19.69 -15.96
CA PHE A 28 -1.58 -20.80 -16.67
C PHE A 28 -0.49 -21.68 -17.31
N GLN A 29 -0.66 -23.01 -17.25
CA GLN A 29 0.21 -23.94 -17.94
C GLN A 29 -0.62 -25.07 -18.55
N ASN A 30 -0.20 -25.57 -19.71
CA ASN A 30 -0.78 -26.71 -20.37
C ASN A 30 0.33 -27.68 -20.83
N GLY A 31 0.14 -28.97 -20.59
CA GLY A 31 1.08 -30.02 -21.04
C GLY A 31 2.38 -30.15 -20.27
N LEU A 32 2.63 -29.34 -19.24
CA LEU A 32 3.84 -29.45 -18.42
C LEU A 32 3.71 -30.61 -17.42
N LYS A 33 4.55 -31.62 -17.58
CA LYS A 33 4.62 -32.79 -16.67
C LYS A 33 5.66 -32.54 -15.59
N VAL A 34 5.31 -31.77 -14.56
CA VAL A 34 6.12 -31.50 -13.36
C VAL A 34 5.21 -31.62 -12.14
N GLU A 35 5.63 -32.36 -11.15
CA GLU A 35 4.81 -32.69 -9.96
C GLU A 35 5.13 -31.83 -8.74
N ASN A 36 6.23 -31.09 -8.77
CA ASN A 36 6.66 -30.30 -7.63
C ASN A 36 7.31 -28.97 -7.99
N GLN A 37 7.31 -28.04 -7.03
CA GLN A 37 7.79 -26.67 -7.17
C GLN A 37 9.30 -26.60 -7.49
N TYR A 38 10.11 -27.43 -6.86
CA TYR A 38 11.56 -27.38 -7.01
C TYR A 38 12.02 -27.85 -8.38
N ASP A 39 11.43 -28.94 -8.91
CA ASP A 39 11.70 -29.42 -10.25
C ASP A 39 11.15 -28.47 -11.32
N TYR A 40 10.04 -27.79 -11.03
CA TYR A 40 9.56 -26.71 -11.89
C TYR A 40 10.60 -25.58 -12.00
N LEU A 41 11.20 -25.14 -10.90
CA LEU A 41 12.27 -24.13 -10.95
C LEU A 41 13.49 -24.59 -11.75
N LYS A 42 13.89 -25.88 -11.63
CA LYS A 42 14.94 -26.46 -12.48
C LYS A 42 14.56 -26.41 -13.97
N LYS A 43 13.29 -26.69 -14.29
CA LYS A 43 12.79 -26.64 -15.67
C LYS A 43 12.82 -25.22 -16.23
N LEU A 44 12.43 -24.22 -15.44
CA LEU A 44 12.57 -22.80 -15.81
C LEU A 44 14.02 -22.43 -16.14
N LYS A 45 14.98 -22.90 -15.32
CA LYS A 45 16.40 -22.69 -15.57
C LYS A 45 16.86 -23.37 -16.88
N GLN A 46 16.38 -24.58 -17.16
CA GLN A 46 16.68 -25.29 -18.45
C GLN A 46 16.12 -24.53 -19.65
N TRP A 47 15.00 -23.81 -19.51
CA TRP A 47 14.45 -22.97 -20.56
C TRP A 47 15.11 -21.58 -20.67
N GLY A 48 16.19 -21.34 -19.91
CA GLY A 48 16.96 -20.10 -19.97
C GLY A 48 16.46 -18.97 -19.06
N PHE A 49 15.41 -19.19 -18.26
CA PHE A 49 14.97 -18.18 -17.28
C PHE A 49 15.94 -18.09 -16.09
N LYS A 50 16.21 -16.87 -15.66
CA LYS A 50 16.87 -16.66 -14.37
C LYS A 50 15.90 -17.03 -13.24
N ILE A 51 16.39 -17.80 -12.29
CA ILE A 51 15.68 -18.12 -11.02
C ILE A 51 16.47 -17.53 -9.85
N ASN A 52 15.83 -17.34 -8.71
CA ASN A 52 16.53 -16.84 -7.53
C ASN A 52 17.60 -17.87 -7.08
N PRO A 53 18.88 -17.49 -6.96
CA PRO A 53 19.95 -18.40 -6.59
C PRO A 53 19.84 -18.93 -5.16
N LEU A 54 19.08 -18.27 -4.30
CA LEU A 54 18.85 -18.65 -2.91
C LEU A 54 17.75 -19.70 -2.74
N ASN A 55 17.07 -20.11 -3.83
CA ASN A 55 16.06 -21.16 -3.76
C ASN A 55 16.67 -22.49 -3.31
N LYS A 56 16.13 -23.08 -2.24
CA LYS A 56 16.56 -24.38 -1.70
C LYS A 56 15.35 -25.28 -1.41
N LEU A 57 15.49 -26.57 -1.61
CA LEU A 57 14.58 -27.57 -1.10
C LEU A 57 15.05 -27.96 0.31
N ILE A 58 14.22 -27.74 1.32
CA ILE A 58 14.60 -27.91 2.72
C ILE A 58 13.53 -28.75 3.41
N SER A 59 13.94 -29.69 4.25
CA SER A 59 13.06 -30.50 5.08
C SER A 59 13.31 -30.21 6.58
N GLY A 60 12.22 -30.10 7.34
CA GLY A 60 12.22 -29.89 8.77
C GLY A 60 12.32 -28.42 9.21
N VAL A 61 11.56 -28.07 10.23
CA VAL A 61 11.43 -26.68 10.74
C VAL A 61 12.77 -26.10 11.18
N LYS A 62 13.60 -26.89 11.87
CA LYS A 62 14.93 -26.44 12.34
C LYS A 62 15.81 -25.97 11.18
N ASN A 63 15.81 -26.73 10.07
CA ASN A 63 16.60 -26.39 8.89
C ASN A 63 16.03 -25.17 8.15
N LEU A 64 14.71 -24.99 8.14
CA LEU A 64 14.08 -23.78 7.60
C LEU A 64 14.52 -22.54 8.37
N ILE A 65 14.51 -22.59 9.71
CA ILE A 65 14.95 -21.47 10.55
C ILE A 65 16.45 -21.19 10.38
N ASN A 66 17.28 -22.24 10.31
CA ASN A 66 18.71 -22.05 10.06
C ASN A 66 18.97 -21.36 8.71
N ASN A 67 18.28 -21.78 7.66
CA ASN A 67 18.37 -21.14 6.34
C ASN A 67 17.87 -19.68 6.37
N TYR A 68 16.81 -19.38 7.13
CA TYR A 68 16.33 -18.02 7.33
C TYR A 68 17.43 -17.14 7.93
N ASN A 69 18.04 -17.57 9.03
CA ASN A 69 19.12 -16.83 9.72
C ASN A 69 20.36 -16.66 8.83
N GLU A 70 20.68 -17.64 7.99
CA GLU A 70 21.78 -17.56 7.02
C GLU A 70 21.52 -16.48 5.97
N ILE A 71 20.31 -16.46 5.39
CA ILE A 71 19.94 -15.49 4.35
C ILE A 71 19.82 -14.09 4.94
N GLU A 72 19.26 -13.95 6.16
CA GLU A 72 19.16 -12.65 6.84
C GLU A 72 20.54 -12.00 7.04
N LYS A 73 21.57 -12.80 7.41
CA LYS A 73 22.95 -12.32 7.53
C LYS A 73 23.58 -11.90 6.21
N LYS A 74 23.25 -12.61 5.13
CA LYS A 74 23.78 -12.35 3.78
C LYS A 74 22.99 -11.28 3.01
N ARG A 75 21.91 -10.76 3.59
CA ARG A 75 20.98 -9.85 2.93
C ARG A 75 21.67 -8.60 2.37
N ALA A 76 22.65 -8.06 3.10
CA ALA A 76 23.38 -6.86 2.69
C ALA A 76 24.32 -7.06 1.50
N ASP A 77 24.69 -8.32 1.21
CA ASP A 77 25.64 -8.68 0.14
C ASP A 77 24.93 -9.02 -1.19
N LEU A 78 23.59 -8.93 -1.22
CA LEU A 78 22.81 -9.23 -2.43
C LEU A 78 22.71 -8.00 -3.33
N ASP A 79 22.71 -8.24 -4.66
CA ASP A 79 22.52 -7.20 -5.67
C ASP A 79 21.10 -6.62 -5.71
N PHE A 80 20.19 -7.12 -4.89
CA PHE A 80 18.80 -6.68 -4.79
C PHE A 80 18.29 -6.81 -3.35
N ASP A 81 17.38 -5.92 -3.00
CA ASP A 81 16.76 -5.93 -1.67
C ASP A 81 15.75 -7.08 -1.53
N ILE A 82 15.78 -7.71 -0.35
CA ILE A 82 14.77 -8.70 0.07
C ILE A 82 14.22 -8.33 1.45
N ASP A 83 12.94 -8.58 1.67
CA ASP A 83 12.23 -8.28 2.90
C ASP A 83 11.85 -9.53 3.73
N GLY A 84 12.13 -10.71 3.18
CA GLY A 84 11.84 -11.99 3.81
C GLY A 84 12.01 -13.17 2.89
N ILE A 85 11.59 -14.33 3.36
CA ILE A 85 11.60 -15.61 2.65
C ILE A 85 10.16 -16.09 2.51
N VAL A 86 9.85 -16.75 1.40
CA VAL A 86 8.57 -17.44 1.22
C VAL A 86 8.81 -18.95 1.22
N TYR A 87 8.23 -19.63 2.18
CA TYR A 87 8.17 -21.08 2.19
C TYR A 87 6.96 -21.54 1.38
N LYS A 88 7.16 -22.55 0.56
CA LYS A 88 6.10 -23.16 -0.26
C LYS A 88 6.11 -24.67 -0.05
N VAL A 89 4.94 -25.27 0.05
CA VAL A 89 4.80 -26.73 -0.02
C VAL A 89 5.33 -27.18 -1.39
N ASN A 90 6.25 -28.14 -1.42
CA ASN A 90 6.92 -28.53 -2.66
C ASN A 90 6.03 -29.32 -3.62
N ASP A 91 5.20 -30.22 -3.12
CA ASP A 91 4.31 -31.10 -3.90
C ASP A 91 3.07 -30.35 -4.42
N PHE A 92 2.83 -30.37 -5.74
CA PHE A 92 1.70 -29.68 -6.36
C PHE A 92 0.34 -30.32 -6.04
N GLY A 93 0.30 -31.63 -5.78
CA GLY A 93 -0.92 -32.30 -5.34
C GLY A 93 -1.35 -31.80 -3.95
N LEU A 94 -0.39 -31.62 -3.04
CA LEU A 94 -0.64 -31.04 -1.73
C LEU A 94 -0.99 -29.55 -1.84
N GLN A 95 -0.35 -28.77 -2.71
CA GLN A 95 -0.73 -27.37 -2.96
C GLN A 95 -2.18 -27.27 -3.41
N LYS A 96 -2.60 -28.13 -4.36
CA LYS A 96 -3.99 -28.19 -4.85
C LYS A 96 -4.96 -28.56 -3.74
N ARG A 97 -4.59 -29.51 -2.87
CA ARG A 97 -5.44 -29.96 -1.74
C ARG A 97 -5.59 -28.88 -0.66
N LEU A 98 -4.54 -28.12 -0.36
CA LEU A 98 -4.60 -26.98 0.58
C LEU A 98 -5.40 -25.81 0.00
N GLY A 99 -5.32 -25.58 -1.30
CA GLY A 99 -6.08 -24.56 -2.00
C GLY A 99 -5.63 -23.14 -1.68
N ASN A 100 -6.52 -22.19 -2.01
CA ASN A 100 -6.33 -20.76 -1.81
C ASN A 100 -7.43 -20.18 -0.91
N VAL A 101 -7.14 -19.07 -0.27
CA VAL A 101 -8.14 -18.17 0.34
C VAL A 101 -8.10 -16.87 -0.42
N ALA A 102 -9.26 -16.23 -0.63
CA ALA A 102 -9.42 -14.95 -1.31
C ALA A 102 -8.20 -14.51 -2.19
N ASN A 103 -7.17 -13.92 -1.59
CA ASN A 103 -6.00 -13.35 -2.28
C ASN A 103 -4.67 -14.06 -1.93
N ALA A 104 -4.70 -15.19 -1.23
CA ALA A 104 -3.48 -15.85 -0.78
C ALA A 104 -3.54 -17.38 -0.87
N PRO A 105 -2.45 -18.07 -1.21
CA PRO A 105 -2.38 -19.53 -1.16
C PRO A 105 -2.22 -20.01 0.29
N ARG A 106 -2.91 -21.10 0.65
CA ARG A 106 -2.73 -21.77 1.96
C ARG A 106 -1.45 -22.60 2.05
N TRP A 107 -0.85 -22.88 0.92
CA TRP A 107 0.37 -23.69 0.79
C TRP A 107 1.67 -22.86 0.79
N ALA A 108 1.58 -21.54 1.02
CA ALA A 108 2.75 -20.67 1.11
C ALA A 108 2.67 -19.76 2.34
N VAL A 109 3.81 -19.51 2.97
CA VAL A 109 3.95 -18.64 4.14
C VAL A 109 5.13 -17.70 3.94
N ALA A 110 4.91 -16.40 4.06
CA ALA A 110 5.97 -15.40 4.07
C ALA A 110 6.53 -15.24 5.49
N HIS A 111 7.84 -15.36 5.62
CA HIS A 111 8.61 -15.11 6.85
C HIS A 111 9.45 -13.85 6.63
N LYS A 112 8.97 -12.73 7.12
CA LYS A 112 9.64 -11.44 6.97
C LYS A 112 10.88 -11.35 7.84
N PHE A 113 11.93 -10.66 7.35
CA PHE A 113 13.10 -10.35 8.16
C PHE A 113 12.75 -9.32 9.24
N SER A 114 13.65 -9.23 10.23
CA SER A 114 13.56 -8.19 11.25
C SER A 114 13.48 -6.82 10.61
N SER A 115 12.58 -6.02 11.14
CA SER A 115 12.31 -4.67 10.63
C SER A 115 13.48 -3.73 10.91
N ASN A 116 13.78 -2.85 9.97
CA ASN A 116 14.75 -1.81 10.17
C ASN A 116 14.17 -0.72 11.07
N LYS A 117 14.95 -0.32 12.08
CA LYS A 117 14.61 0.75 13.02
C LYS A 117 15.59 1.90 12.90
N ALA A 118 15.11 3.12 13.07
CA ALA A 118 15.95 4.30 13.18
C ALA A 118 15.34 5.32 14.15
N VAL A 119 16.18 6.20 14.68
CA VAL A 119 15.75 7.22 15.63
C VAL A 119 15.57 8.54 14.91
N SER A 120 14.44 9.20 15.12
CA SER A 120 14.14 10.52 14.57
C SER A 120 13.40 11.40 15.57
N GLN A 121 13.10 12.64 15.18
CA GLN A 121 12.36 13.59 15.99
C GLN A 121 11.04 13.96 15.33
N ILE A 122 9.95 13.99 16.09
CA ILE A 122 8.64 14.45 15.62
C ILE A 122 8.66 15.96 15.48
N LYS A 123 8.41 16.45 14.27
CA LYS A 123 8.29 17.88 13.96
C LYS A 123 6.86 18.37 14.15
N ASP A 124 5.90 17.56 13.71
CA ASP A 124 4.49 17.87 13.75
C ASP A 124 3.65 16.59 13.66
N ILE A 125 2.36 16.66 13.98
CA ILE A 125 1.40 15.57 13.86
C ILE A 125 0.20 16.06 13.06
N GLU A 126 -0.01 15.48 11.88
CA GLU A 126 -1.14 15.76 11.01
C GLU A 126 -2.21 14.67 11.12
N ILE A 127 -3.47 15.06 11.00
CA ILE A 127 -4.59 14.11 10.90
C ILE A 127 -4.97 13.91 9.45
N GLN A 128 -4.79 12.70 8.95
CA GLN A 128 -5.30 12.27 7.66
C GLN A 128 -6.70 11.66 7.82
N ILE A 129 -7.59 11.97 6.89
CA ILE A 129 -8.97 11.46 6.90
C ILE A 129 -9.14 10.55 5.71
N GLY A 130 -9.38 9.28 5.98
CA GLY A 130 -9.59 8.27 4.94
C GLY A 130 -11.02 8.25 4.39
N ARG A 131 -11.25 7.46 3.34
CA ARG A 131 -12.55 7.31 2.67
C ARG A 131 -13.69 6.83 3.59
N THR A 132 -13.36 6.16 4.69
CA THR A 132 -14.33 5.69 5.70
C THR A 132 -14.52 6.68 6.85
N GLY A 133 -14.00 7.91 6.71
CA GLY A 133 -14.02 8.91 7.75
C GLY A 133 -13.01 8.71 8.87
N ALA A 134 -12.20 7.65 8.84
CA ALA A 134 -11.19 7.38 9.86
C ALA A 134 -10.16 8.51 9.96
N LEU A 135 -9.94 9.03 11.16
CA LEU A 135 -8.91 10.01 11.47
C LEU A 135 -7.63 9.27 11.87
N THR A 136 -6.64 9.29 10.99
CA THR A 136 -5.36 8.63 11.20
C THR A 136 -4.29 9.67 11.48
N PRO A 137 -3.69 9.68 12.68
CA PRO A 137 -2.60 10.59 12.99
C PRO A 137 -1.30 10.12 12.33
N VAL A 138 -0.60 11.05 11.68
CA VAL A 138 0.68 10.84 11.01
C VAL A 138 1.70 11.80 11.55
N ALA A 139 2.78 11.29 12.13
CA ALA A 139 3.90 12.09 12.57
C ALA A 139 4.73 12.55 11.36
N LYS A 140 4.93 13.84 11.22
CA LYS A 140 5.97 14.45 10.39
C LYS A 140 7.26 14.38 11.17
N ILE A 141 8.22 13.62 10.70
CA ILE A 141 9.50 13.41 11.39
C ILE A 141 10.65 14.08 10.65
N LYS A 142 11.74 14.31 11.36
CA LYS A 142 12.99 14.67 10.70
C LYS A 142 13.38 13.57 9.74
N PRO A 143 13.60 13.84 8.44
CA PRO A 143 13.89 12.81 7.45
C PRO A 143 15.05 11.92 7.88
N ILE A 144 14.86 10.60 7.81
CA ILE A 144 15.85 9.58 8.15
C ILE A 144 15.84 8.46 7.10
N ASN A 145 16.98 7.81 6.93
CA ASN A 145 17.08 6.62 6.10
C ASN A 145 16.72 5.37 6.91
N ILE A 146 15.76 4.57 6.45
CA ILE A 146 15.40 3.29 7.04
C ILE A 146 15.38 2.25 5.92
N GLY A 147 16.37 1.34 5.95
CA GLY A 147 16.46 0.28 4.95
C GLY A 147 16.61 0.82 3.51
N GLY A 148 17.45 1.83 3.30
CA GLY A 148 17.70 2.43 1.98
C GLY A 148 16.64 3.45 1.52
N VAL A 149 15.56 3.66 2.28
CA VAL A 149 14.48 4.59 1.92
C VAL A 149 14.44 5.77 2.87
N GLN A 150 14.34 6.99 2.30
CA GLN A 150 14.17 8.20 3.09
C GLN A 150 12.73 8.31 3.61
N VAL A 151 12.56 8.28 4.92
CA VAL A 151 11.29 8.35 5.62
C VAL A 151 11.13 9.71 6.29
N SER A 152 10.06 10.42 5.97
CA SER A 152 9.67 11.71 6.56
C SER A 152 8.31 11.69 7.26
N ASN A 153 7.56 10.57 7.12
CA ASN A 153 6.25 10.39 7.72
C ASN A 153 6.16 9.01 8.37
N ALA A 154 5.56 8.93 9.55
CA ALA A 154 5.31 7.66 10.23
C ALA A 154 3.90 7.66 10.83
N THR A 155 3.16 6.57 10.68
CA THR A 155 1.83 6.48 11.29
C THR A 155 1.92 6.37 12.81
N LEU A 156 0.97 7.01 13.48
CA LEU A 156 0.74 6.86 14.92
C LEU A 156 -0.49 5.99 15.20
N HIS A 157 -1.00 5.31 14.17
CA HIS A 157 -2.16 4.42 14.17
C HIS A 157 -3.49 5.13 14.55
N ASN A 158 -3.68 5.52 15.80
CA ASN A 158 -4.91 6.11 16.31
C ASN A 158 -4.67 6.97 17.56
N GLU A 159 -5.75 7.58 18.09
CA GLU A 159 -5.72 8.40 19.31
C GLU A 159 -5.21 7.62 20.53
N ASP A 160 -5.67 6.37 20.71
CA ASP A 160 -5.32 5.55 21.86
C ASP A 160 -3.82 5.21 21.93
N GLU A 161 -3.19 4.99 20.76
CA GLU A 161 -1.75 4.78 20.66
C GLU A 161 -0.93 6.04 21.03
N ILE A 162 -1.41 7.22 20.66
CA ILE A 162 -0.78 8.49 21.06
C ILE A 162 -0.83 8.64 22.58
N ILE A 163 -1.98 8.35 23.19
CA ILE A 163 -2.17 8.43 24.63
C ILE A 163 -1.32 7.37 25.33
N ARG A 164 -1.38 6.12 24.88
CA ARG A 164 -0.67 4.99 25.49
C ARG A 164 0.84 5.18 25.49
N LYS A 165 1.39 5.74 24.43
CA LYS A 165 2.84 5.98 24.28
C LYS A 165 3.24 7.38 24.77
N ASP A 166 2.31 8.22 25.22
CA ASP A 166 2.49 9.64 25.58
C ASP A 166 3.30 10.39 24.51
N ILE A 167 2.88 10.25 23.23
CA ILE A 167 3.57 10.87 22.10
C ILE A 167 3.32 12.36 22.07
N ARG A 168 4.40 13.16 21.96
CA ARG A 168 4.34 14.64 21.89
C ARG A 168 5.11 15.18 20.69
N ILE A 169 4.69 16.34 20.23
CA ILE A 169 5.47 17.08 19.22
C ILE A 169 6.80 17.50 19.83
N GLY A 170 7.89 17.25 19.12
CA GLY A 170 9.25 17.49 19.59
C GLY A 170 9.95 16.26 20.20
N ASP A 171 9.22 15.15 20.43
CA ASP A 171 9.81 13.93 20.99
C ASP A 171 10.81 13.27 20.04
N THR A 172 11.84 12.66 20.64
CA THR A 172 12.70 11.70 19.96
C THR A 172 12.01 10.34 19.98
N VAL A 173 11.89 9.72 18.80
CA VAL A 173 11.12 8.47 18.62
C VAL A 173 11.91 7.44 17.84
N THR A 174 11.66 6.16 18.15
CA THR A 174 12.09 5.04 17.30
C THR A 174 11.02 4.78 16.26
N VAL A 175 11.41 4.86 15.01
CA VAL A 175 10.56 4.55 13.85
C VAL A 175 10.99 3.22 13.25
N GLU A 176 10.02 2.38 12.91
CA GLU A 176 10.22 1.06 12.34
C GLU A 176 9.57 0.99 10.96
N ARG A 177 10.27 0.36 10.02
CA ARG A 177 9.76 0.02 8.70
C ARG A 177 10.08 -1.44 8.39
N ALA A 178 9.06 -2.26 8.23
CA ALA A 178 9.17 -3.65 7.80
C ALA A 178 8.93 -3.73 6.29
N GLY A 179 9.97 -3.95 5.49
CA GLY A 179 9.87 -4.03 4.03
C GLY A 179 9.16 -2.82 3.41
N ASP A 180 8.15 -3.04 2.57
CA ASP A 180 7.32 -1.99 1.96
C ASP A 180 6.12 -1.54 2.82
N VAL A 181 6.11 -1.91 4.11
CA VAL A 181 5.04 -1.51 5.03
C VAL A 181 5.20 -0.04 5.42
N ILE A 182 4.06 0.60 5.72
CA ILE A 182 4.01 2.01 6.16
C ILE A 182 4.84 2.17 7.43
N PRO A 183 5.83 3.12 7.46
CA PRO A 183 6.61 3.38 8.66
C PRO A 183 5.72 3.77 9.84
N HIS A 184 6.02 3.27 11.04
CA HIS A 184 5.27 3.59 12.24
C HIS A 184 6.17 3.89 13.44
N VAL A 185 5.66 4.65 14.39
CA VAL A 185 6.37 4.97 15.64
C VAL A 185 6.20 3.81 16.62
N VAL A 186 7.33 3.19 16.98
CA VAL A 186 7.37 2.07 17.94
C VAL A 186 7.36 2.58 19.37
N SER A 187 8.27 3.50 19.72
CA SER A 187 8.46 3.99 21.07
C SER A 187 8.94 5.44 21.08
N VAL A 188 8.75 6.09 22.22
CA VAL A 188 9.26 7.42 22.55
C VAL A 188 10.45 7.27 23.48
N ASP A 189 11.52 8.01 23.23
CA ASP A 189 12.66 8.16 24.15
C ASP A 189 12.36 9.28 25.15
N ILE A 190 11.74 8.91 26.28
CA ILE A 190 11.31 9.86 27.30
C ILE A 190 12.51 10.56 27.95
N LEU A 191 13.67 9.90 28.02
CA LEU A 191 14.88 10.48 28.62
C LEU A 191 15.43 11.66 27.78
N LYS A 192 15.17 11.63 26.46
CA LYS A 192 15.57 12.72 25.55
C LYS A 192 14.46 13.75 25.33
N ARG A 193 13.35 13.65 26.05
CA ARG A 193 12.24 14.59 25.94
C ARG A 193 12.65 15.97 26.42
N LYS A 194 12.44 16.96 25.59
CA LYS A 194 12.68 18.36 25.94
C LYS A 194 11.49 18.95 26.69
N ASN A 195 11.76 19.90 27.59
CA ASN A 195 10.68 20.61 28.29
C ASN A 195 9.75 21.39 27.34
N THR A 196 10.20 21.62 26.09
CA THR A 196 9.43 22.28 25.03
C THR A 196 8.51 21.31 24.26
N SER A 197 8.54 20.01 24.54
CA SER A 197 7.69 19.03 23.88
C SER A 197 6.21 19.24 24.24
N LYS A 198 5.39 19.49 23.21
CA LYS A 198 3.98 19.83 23.39
C LYS A 198 3.10 18.59 23.29
N LYS A 199 2.17 18.47 24.26
CA LYS A 199 1.15 17.41 24.23
C LYS A 199 0.27 17.58 22.99
N PHE A 200 0.08 16.52 22.21
CA PHE A 200 -0.81 16.56 21.07
C PHE A 200 -2.26 16.36 21.55
N ILE A 201 -3.12 17.30 21.19
CA ILE A 201 -4.56 17.19 21.47
C ILE A 201 -5.25 16.68 20.23
N PHE A 202 -5.80 15.46 20.31
CA PHE A 202 -6.51 14.87 19.18
C PHE A 202 -7.78 15.66 18.87
N PRO A 203 -8.06 16.03 17.60
CA PRO A 203 -9.17 16.89 17.25
C PRO A 203 -10.52 16.20 17.49
N LYS A 204 -11.41 16.85 18.23
CA LYS A 204 -12.79 16.41 18.44
C LYS A 204 -13.71 16.76 17.26
N LYS A 205 -13.28 17.67 16.38
CA LYS A 205 -14.03 18.07 15.18
C LYS A 205 -13.24 17.74 13.93
N CYS A 206 -13.96 17.25 12.92
CA CYS A 206 -13.46 17.12 11.57
C CYS A 206 -13.35 18.50 10.89
N PRO A 207 -12.44 18.74 9.96
CA PRO A 207 -12.39 19.99 9.18
C PRO A 207 -13.68 20.37 8.46
N CYS A 208 -14.62 19.43 8.26
CA CYS A 208 -15.96 19.69 7.73
C CYS A 208 -16.96 20.23 8.77
N GLY A 209 -16.56 20.39 10.04
CA GLY A 209 -17.40 20.90 11.13
C GLY A 209 -18.07 19.83 11.99
N TYR A 210 -18.27 18.62 11.51
CA TYR A 210 -18.87 17.53 12.28
C TYR A 210 -18.01 17.13 13.48
N GLU A 211 -18.65 16.81 14.60
CA GLU A 211 -17.97 16.19 15.74
C GLU A 211 -17.54 14.76 15.39
N THR A 212 -16.32 14.43 15.74
CA THR A 212 -15.77 13.09 15.49
C THR A 212 -16.21 12.12 16.57
N ILE A 213 -16.54 10.89 16.18
CA ILE A 213 -17.07 9.87 17.08
C ILE A 213 -16.17 8.64 17.13
N LYS A 214 -16.19 7.90 18.24
CA LYS A 214 -15.75 6.50 18.32
C LYS A 214 -16.99 5.61 18.28
N GLU A 215 -17.03 4.71 17.30
CA GLU A 215 -18.18 3.80 17.17
C GLU A 215 -18.15 2.73 18.26
N PHE A 216 -19.32 2.43 18.85
CA PHE A 216 -19.46 1.36 19.81
C PHE A 216 -19.72 0.03 19.11
N ASN A 217 -18.84 -0.95 19.30
CA ASN A 217 -19.01 -2.28 18.77
C ASN A 217 -19.88 -3.12 19.72
N LYS A 218 -21.10 -3.43 19.29
CA LYS A 218 -22.08 -4.18 20.09
C LYS A 218 -21.63 -5.62 20.40
N THR A 219 -20.84 -6.23 19.54
CA THR A 219 -20.35 -7.61 19.70
C THR A 219 -19.24 -7.68 20.75
N THR A 220 -18.26 -6.78 20.67
CA THR A 220 -17.13 -6.75 21.60
C THR A 220 -17.41 -5.91 22.86
N LYS A 221 -18.55 -5.19 22.89
CA LYS A 221 -18.93 -4.23 23.95
C LYS A 221 -17.86 -3.19 24.26
N LYS A 222 -17.08 -2.79 23.24
CA LYS A 222 -16.01 -1.79 23.35
C LYS A 222 -16.17 -0.71 22.28
N PHE A 223 -15.64 0.48 22.56
CA PHE A 223 -15.49 1.51 21.54
C PHE A 223 -14.36 1.16 20.58
N ASP A 224 -14.54 1.53 19.31
CA ASP A 224 -13.48 1.44 18.30
C ASP A 224 -12.30 2.37 18.72
N ALA A 225 -11.08 1.89 18.56
CA ALA A 225 -9.87 2.69 18.78
C ALA A 225 -9.74 3.85 17.79
N VAL A 226 -10.41 3.75 16.65
CA VAL A 226 -10.37 4.74 15.58
C VAL A 226 -11.50 5.74 15.71
N ARG A 227 -11.14 7.02 15.85
CA ARG A 227 -12.10 8.13 15.79
C ARG A 227 -12.47 8.43 14.33
N ARG A 228 -13.73 8.74 14.06
CA ARG A 228 -14.24 8.94 12.70
C ARG A 228 -15.07 10.23 12.58
N CYS A 229 -15.00 10.84 11.40
CA CYS A 229 -16.01 11.76 10.95
C CYS A 229 -17.32 10.99 10.67
N PRO A 230 -18.49 11.40 11.20
CA PRO A 230 -19.74 10.68 11.02
C PRO A 230 -20.33 10.80 9.60
N ASP A 231 -19.81 11.71 8.75
CA ASP A 231 -20.28 11.81 7.37
C ASP A 231 -20.02 10.51 6.59
N ARG A 232 -21.10 9.91 6.12
CA ARG A 232 -21.08 8.70 5.29
C ARG A 232 -21.25 8.99 3.81
N GLY A 233 -21.53 10.23 3.46
CA GLY A 233 -21.79 10.69 2.10
C GLY A 233 -20.59 11.38 1.45
N PHE A 234 -20.88 12.53 0.86
CA PHE A 234 -19.94 13.39 0.13
C PHE A 234 -19.93 14.83 0.65
N GLU A 235 -20.51 15.09 1.82
CA GLU A 235 -20.54 16.43 2.45
C GLU A 235 -19.16 16.83 2.98
N CYS A 236 -18.45 15.86 3.57
CA CYS A 236 -17.07 16.09 3.99
C CYS A 236 -16.14 16.02 2.79
N ASN A 237 -15.62 17.16 2.37
CA ASN A 237 -14.68 17.27 1.22
C ASN A 237 -13.46 16.32 1.32
N ARG A 238 -13.00 16.00 2.52
CA ARG A 238 -11.89 15.07 2.73
C ARG A 238 -12.32 13.64 2.40
N ILE A 239 -13.45 13.21 2.93
CA ILE A 239 -14.00 11.87 2.67
C ILE A 239 -14.37 11.73 1.18
N ALA A 240 -15.04 12.72 0.62
CA ALA A 240 -15.46 12.73 -0.77
C ALA A 240 -14.28 12.55 -1.73
N LYS A 241 -13.20 13.32 -1.55
CA LYS A 241 -11.99 13.17 -2.36
C LYS A 241 -11.38 11.77 -2.24
N GLU A 242 -11.29 11.20 -1.04
CA GLU A 242 -10.74 9.86 -0.86
C GLU A 242 -11.66 8.76 -1.44
N LYS A 243 -12.99 8.94 -1.39
CA LYS A 243 -13.94 8.05 -2.08
C LYS A 243 -13.76 8.11 -3.59
N LEU A 244 -13.60 9.30 -4.18
CA LEU A 244 -13.35 9.45 -5.62
C LEU A 244 -12.01 8.83 -6.04
N LYS A 245 -10.94 9.04 -5.25
CA LYS A 245 -9.64 8.38 -5.49
C LYS A 245 -9.75 6.86 -5.45
N HIS A 246 -10.53 6.32 -4.52
CA HIS A 246 -10.81 4.89 -4.46
C HIS A 246 -11.61 4.42 -5.67
N PHE A 247 -12.65 5.16 -6.05
CA PHE A 247 -13.52 4.81 -7.17
C PHE A 247 -12.76 4.65 -8.49
N VAL A 248 -11.79 5.52 -8.77
CA VAL A 248 -10.98 5.46 -10.01
C VAL A 248 -9.77 4.53 -9.88
N SER A 249 -9.49 3.97 -8.70
CA SER A 249 -8.29 3.18 -8.44
C SER A 249 -8.21 1.88 -9.25
N LYS A 250 -7.02 1.31 -9.33
CA LYS A 250 -6.72 0.08 -10.09
C LYS A 250 -7.63 -1.10 -9.73
N GLU A 251 -7.93 -1.24 -8.45
CA GLU A 251 -8.77 -2.33 -7.93
C GLU A 251 -10.27 -2.09 -8.17
N ALA A 252 -10.67 -0.82 -8.36
CA ALA A 252 -12.05 -0.39 -8.62
C ALA A 252 -12.30 -0.23 -10.13
N PHE A 253 -12.63 0.95 -10.61
CA PHE A 253 -12.88 1.20 -12.04
C PHE A 253 -11.63 1.11 -12.92
N ASN A 254 -10.43 1.30 -12.35
CA ASN A 254 -9.15 1.26 -13.08
C ASN A 254 -9.12 2.18 -14.29
N ILE A 255 -9.42 3.46 -14.08
CA ILE A 255 -9.43 4.46 -15.16
C ILE A 255 -8.00 4.96 -15.36
N ASP A 256 -7.40 4.63 -16.49
CA ASP A 256 -6.05 5.08 -16.82
C ASP A 256 -6.01 6.60 -16.99
N GLY A 257 -4.92 7.23 -16.53
CA GLY A 257 -4.80 8.69 -16.56
C GLY A 257 -5.56 9.41 -15.45
N PHE A 258 -6.44 8.73 -14.70
CA PHE A 258 -7.22 9.32 -13.61
C PHE A 258 -6.58 9.11 -12.24
N GLY A 259 -5.31 9.52 -12.08
CA GLY A 259 -4.57 9.37 -10.83
C GLY A 259 -5.05 10.30 -9.72
N LYS A 260 -4.53 10.08 -8.49
CA LYS A 260 -4.90 10.86 -7.28
C LYS A 260 -4.77 12.38 -7.48
N LYS A 261 -3.73 12.85 -8.17
CA LYS A 261 -3.50 14.27 -8.47
C LYS A 261 -4.57 14.85 -9.40
N ILE A 262 -5.03 14.07 -10.36
CA ILE A 262 -6.10 14.47 -11.29
C ILE A 262 -7.42 14.59 -10.54
N VAL A 263 -7.74 13.64 -9.67
CA VAL A 263 -8.92 13.74 -8.79
C VAL A 263 -8.88 15.03 -7.96
N GLU A 264 -7.75 15.39 -7.37
CA GLU A 264 -7.61 16.61 -6.59
C GLU A 264 -7.78 17.86 -7.44
N LYS A 265 -7.09 17.93 -8.59
CA LYS A 265 -7.21 19.05 -9.53
C LYS A 265 -8.65 19.24 -10.05
N PHE A 266 -9.30 18.14 -10.46
CA PHE A 266 -10.67 18.21 -10.97
C PHE A 266 -11.69 18.54 -9.88
N TRP A 267 -11.45 18.08 -8.64
CA TRP A 267 -12.25 18.49 -7.49
C TRP A 267 -12.16 20.01 -7.25
N GLU A 268 -10.96 20.57 -7.26
CA GLU A 268 -10.71 22.01 -7.04
C GLU A 268 -11.31 22.87 -8.13
N LEU A 269 -11.28 22.37 -9.38
CA LEU A 269 -11.90 23.03 -10.55
C LEU A 269 -13.41 22.82 -10.64
N ASN A 270 -14.04 22.15 -9.67
CA ASN A 270 -15.46 21.78 -9.66
C ASN A 270 -15.90 20.97 -10.90
N LEU A 271 -15.00 20.18 -11.47
CA LEU A 271 -15.32 19.27 -12.59
C LEU A 271 -15.94 17.96 -12.07
N ILE A 272 -15.59 17.53 -10.86
CA ILE A 272 -16.11 16.34 -10.21
C ILE A 272 -16.42 16.63 -8.72
N LYS A 273 -17.57 16.16 -8.25
CA LYS A 273 -17.96 16.14 -6.84
C LYS A 273 -18.48 14.76 -6.43
N LEU A 274 -19.09 14.05 -7.35
CA LEU A 274 -19.70 12.74 -7.17
C LEU A 274 -19.11 11.74 -8.20
N PRO A 275 -19.15 10.43 -7.93
CA PRO A 275 -18.64 9.42 -8.86
C PRO A 275 -19.21 9.49 -10.27
N GLN A 276 -20.51 9.81 -10.41
CA GLN A 276 -21.14 9.91 -11.71
C GLN A 276 -20.63 11.08 -12.56
N ASP A 277 -20.03 12.10 -11.95
CA ASP A 277 -19.48 13.25 -12.69
C ASP A 277 -18.29 12.85 -13.56
N ILE A 278 -17.58 11.77 -13.15
CA ILE A 278 -16.45 11.20 -13.90
C ILE A 278 -16.88 10.76 -15.30
N PHE A 279 -18.14 10.29 -15.45
CA PHE A 279 -18.69 9.84 -16.73
C PHE A 279 -19.37 10.96 -17.54
N LYS A 280 -19.36 12.20 -17.01
CA LYS A 280 -19.97 13.39 -17.62
C LYS A 280 -18.98 14.55 -17.76
N LEU A 281 -17.67 14.24 -17.84
CA LEU A 281 -16.61 15.24 -17.92
C LEU A 281 -16.72 16.08 -19.19
N ASP A 282 -16.49 17.38 -19.04
CA ASP A 282 -16.33 18.32 -20.14
C ASP A 282 -14.89 18.28 -20.67
N TYR A 283 -14.66 17.50 -21.71
CA TYR A 283 -13.33 17.28 -22.30
C TYR A 283 -12.81 18.52 -23.04
N ASP A 284 -13.67 19.36 -23.57
CA ASP A 284 -13.28 20.63 -24.25
C ASP A 284 -12.72 21.62 -23.22
N ARG A 285 -13.28 21.61 -22.02
CA ARG A 285 -12.75 22.36 -20.88
C ARG A 285 -11.46 21.79 -20.36
N ILE A 286 -11.34 20.46 -20.27
CA ILE A 286 -10.14 19.76 -19.79
C ILE A 286 -8.95 20.01 -20.70
N GLU A 287 -9.15 19.98 -22.04
CA GLU A 287 -8.10 20.23 -23.03
C GLU A 287 -7.39 21.58 -22.82
N LYS A 288 -8.13 22.59 -22.34
CA LYS A 288 -7.64 23.96 -22.10
C LYS A 288 -6.95 24.15 -20.76
N LEU A 289 -6.89 23.11 -19.90
CA LEU A 289 -6.23 23.20 -18.61
C LEU A 289 -4.71 23.14 -18.75
N ASP A 290 -4.02 23.86 -17.86
CA ASP A 290 -2.56 23.80 -17.78
C ASP A 290 -2.04 22.36 -17.57
N GLY A 291 -1.08 21.96 -18.44
CA GLY A 291 -0.54 20.61 -18.48
C GLY A 291 -1.42 19.58 -19.21
N TRP A 292 -2.52 20.01 -19.84
CA TRP A 292 -3.37 19.21 -20.71
C TRP A 292 -3.26 19.67 -22.16
N GLY A 293 -3.76 18.87 -23.08
CA GLY A 293 -3.89 19.16 -24.50
C GLY A 293 -4.84 18.14 -25.10
N LYS A 294 -5.16 18.30 -26.38
CA LYS A 294 -6.13 17.48 -27.12
C LYS A 294 -5.90 15.98 -26.91
N LEU A 295 -4.67 15.50 -27.13
CA LEU A 295 -4.34 14.07 -27.01
C LEU A 295 -4.56 13.54 -25.57
N SER A 296 -4.20 14.30 -24.53
CA SER A 296 -4.40 13.88 -23.15
C SER A 296 -5.86 13.86 -22.75
N ALA A 297 -6.67 14.81 -23.24
CA ALA A 297 -8.11 14.84 -23.01
C ALA A 297 -8.82 13.68 -23.75
N GLU A 298 -8.44 13.39 -25.00
CA GLU A 298 -8.95 12.26 -25.78
C GLU A 298 -8.59 10.90 -25.13
N ASN A 299 -7.36 10.73 -24.67
CA ASN A 299 -6.92 9.51 -23.97
C ASN A 299 -7.71 9.31 -22.67
N LEU A 300 -7.95 10.38 -21.92
CA LEU A 300 -8.76 10.29 -20.71
C LEU A 300 -10.22 9.93 -21.06
N ARG A 301 -10.79 10.53 -22.09
CA ARG A 301 -12.14 10.21 -22.57
C ARG A 301 -12.25 8.74 -22.94
N TYR A 302 -11.31 8.23 -23.73
CA TYR A 302 -11.27 6.82 -24.10
C TYR A 302 -11.21 5.92 -22.87
N SER A 303 -10.33 6.24 -21.92
CA SER A 303 -10.18 5.45 -20.67
C SER A 303 -11.45 5.44 -19.82
N VAL A 304 -12.17 6.56 -19.75
CA VAL A 304 -13.45 6.66 -19.02
C VAL A 304 -14.54 5.86 -19.74
N ASP A 305 -14.64 6.02 -21.08
CA ASP A 305 -15.66 5.35 -21.89
C ASP A 305 -15.49 3.82 -21.85
N GLU A 306 -14.25 3.33 -21.93
CA GLU A 306 -13.93 1.90 -21.80
C GLU A 306 -14.41 1.31 -20.46
N LYS A 307 -14.41 2.10 -19.39
CA LYS A 307 -14.80 1.64 -18.05
C LYS A 307 -16.28 1.86 -17.71
N LYS A 308 -17.12 2.27 -18.66
CA LYS A 308 -18.59 2.30 -18.46
C LYS A 308 -19.20 0.92 -18.24
N GLN A 309 -18.49 -0.13 -18.66
CA GLN A 309 -18.85 -1.53 -18.40
C GLN A 309 -17.76 -2.20 -17.59
N ILE A 310 -18.10 -2.64 -16.37
CA ILE A 310 -17.20 -3.37 -15.47
C ILE A 310 -17.95 -4.53 -14.82
N SER A 311 -17.24 -5.47 -14.21
CA SER A 311 -17.87 -6.57 -13.46
C SER A 311 -18.57 -6.05 -12.20
N LEU A 312 -19.61 -6.76 -11.77
CA LEU A 312 -20.40 -6.42 -10.58
C LEU A 312 -19.52 -6.33 -9.32
N GLU A 313 -18.55 -7.23 -9.17
CA GLU A 313 -17.64 -7.26 -8.03
C GLU A 313 -16.82 -5.96 -7.95
N ARG A 314 -16.27 -5.51 -9.08
CA ARG A 314 -15.49 -4.27 -9.16
C ARG A 314 -16.37 -3.05 -8.90
N PHE A 315 -17.61 -3.08 -9.40
CA PHE A 315 -18.58 -2.01 -9.14
C PHE A 315 -18.90 -1.91 -7.64
N ILE A 316 -19.24 -3.04 -6.99
CA ILE A 316 -19.51 -3.06 -5.55
C ILE A 316 -18.28 -2.59 -4.76
N TYR A 317 -17.08 -3.09 -5.11
CA TYR A 317 -15.83 -2.66 -4.48
C TYR A 317 -15.60 -1.14 -4.63
N SER A 318 -15.91 -0.59 -5.81
CA SER A 318 -15.71 0.83 -6.11
C SER A 318 -16.55 1.78 -5.24
N LEU A 319 -17.70 1.33 -4.77
CA LEU A 319 -18.55 2.08 -3.85
C LEU A 319 -17.88 2.30 -2.49
N GLY A 320 -16.86 1.52 -2.17
CA GLY A 320 -16.06 1.66 -0.94
C GLY A 320 -16.88 1.43 0.33
N ILE A 321 -17.90 0.58 0.27
CA ILE A 321 -18.74 0.24 1.42
C ILE A 321 -17.86 -0.50 2.45
N ARG A 322 -17.90 -0.01 3.69
CA ARG A 322 -17.07 -0.59 4.76
C ARG A 322 -17.45 -2.06 5.00
N HIS A 323 -16.44 -2.92 5.10
CA HIS A 323 -16.55 -4.38 5.28
C HIS A 323 -17.11 -5.15 4.07
N ILE A 324 -17.26 -4.50 2.91
CA ILE A 324 -17.60 -5.13 1.64
C ILE A 324 -16.44 -4.88 0.67
N GLY A 325 -15.85 -5.96 0.13
CA GLY A 325 -14.70 -5.85 -0.77
C GLY A 325 -14.47 -7.12 -1.54
#